data_7a978ef70954a7f83c7af5c14c415cdd
#
_entry.id   7a978ef70954a7f83c7af5c14c415cdd
#
_cell.length_a   1.000
_cell.length_b   1.000
_cell.length_c   1.000
_cell.angle_alpha   90.00
_cell.angle_beta   90.00
_cell.angle_gamma   90.00
#
_symmetry.space_group_name_H-M   'P 1'
#
loop_
_entity.id
_entity.type
_entity.pdbx_description
1 polymer ?
#
loop_
_entity_poly.entity_id
_entity_poly.type
_entity_poly.pdbx_seq_one_letter_code
_entity_poly.pdbx_strand_id
1 'polypeptide(L)'
;KKDKKPAVLPLQIKMITDYMLSLSEIYIENQRMNETQQLIEAIINGIQEKKGKQIVIADLTDIGETICRYFIICQGNSPAQVQAIAESIGDAARLKCQAKPVAVDGMKNAEWVAMDYIDVIVHVFLPQTRGFYDIEHLWADAQLTEIPDLD
;
A
#
# COMPACT_ATOMS: atom_id res chain seq x y z
N LYS A 1 -11.95 31.35 -52.44
CA LYS A 1 -11.37 31.23 -51.07
C LYS A 1 -12.44 30.59 -50.18
N LYS A 2 -12.30 29.30 -49.93
CA LYS A 2 -13.12 28.59 -48.97
C LYS A 2 -12.55 28.88 -47.57
N ASP A 3 -13.18 29.69 -46.79
CA ASP A 3 -12.87 29.88 -45.41
C ASP A 3 -13.08 28.55 -44.68
N LYS A 4 -12.00 27.83 -44.38
CA LYS A 4 -12.08 26.68 -43.52
C LYS A 4 -12.41 27.18 -42.12
N LYS A 5 -13.66 27.04 -41.70
CA LYS A 5 -14.02 27.18 -40.29
C LYS A 5 -13.14 26.17 -39.48
N PRO A 6 -12.55 26.60 -38.34
CA PRO A 6 -11.89 25.66 -37.46
C PRO A 6 -12.87 24.56 -37.12
N ALA A 7 -12.44 23.31 -37.23
CA ALA A 7 -13.27 22.17 -36.88
C ALA A 7 -13.56 22.22 -35.38
N VAL A 8 -14.71 22.80 -35.02
CA VAL A 8 -15.28 22.67 -33.68
C VAL A 8 -15.88 21.28 -33.63
N LEU A 9 -15.31 20.41 -32.77
CA LEU A 9 -15.93 19.11 -32.50
C LEU A 9 -17.38 19.32 -32.08
N PRO A 10 -18.34 18.65 -32.73
CA PRO A 10 -19.74 18.75 -32.30
C PRO A 10 -19.84 18.42 -30.81
N LEU A 11 -20.71 19.07 -30.09
CA LEU A 11 -20.91 18.90 -28.64
C LEU A 11 -21.10 17.44 -28.26
N GLN A 12 -21.78 16.65 -29.09
CA GLN A 12 -21.98 15.21 -28.89
C GLN A 12 -20.67 14.44 -28.90
N ILE A 13 -19.75 14.76 -29.83
CA ILE A 13 -18.42 14.09 -29.90
C ILE A 13 -17.60 14.45 -28.66
N LYS A 14 -17.65 15.71 -28.23
CA LYS A 14 -16.99 16.14 -27.01
C LYS A 14 -17.53 15.40 -25.78
N MET A 15 -18.84 15.27 -25.64
CA MET A 15 -19.47 14.54 -24.54
C MET A 15 -19.07 13.06 -24.55
N ILE A 16 -19.02 12.42 -25.71
CA ILE A 16 -18.57 11.02 -25.85
C ILE A 16 -17.09 10.90 -25.46
N THR A 17 -16.26 11.82 -25.92
CA THR A 17 -14.82 11.83 -25.59
C THR A 17 -14.60 12.00 -24.08
N ASP A 18 -15.30 12.95 -23.45
CA ASP A 18 -15.21 13.19 -22.01
C ASP A 18 -15.70 11.95 -21.22
N TYR A 19 -16.75 11.30 -21.67
CA TYR A 19 -17.26 10.06 -21.08
C TYR A 19 -16.25 8.91 -21.21
N MET A 20 -15.64 8.73 -22.39
CA MET A 20 -14.64 7.69 -22.62
C MET A 20 -13.38 7.92 -21.77
N LEU A 21 -12.94 9.18 -21.59
CA LEU A 21 -11.82 9.53 -20.70
C LEU A 21 -12.17 9.20 -19.25
N SER A 22 -13.37 9.53 -18.81
CA SER A 22 -13.87 9.20 -17.45
C SER A 22 -13.88 7.69 -17.21
N LEU A 23 -14.34 6.90 -18.20
CA LEU A 23 -14.31 5.44 -18.10
C LEU A 23 -12.88 4.90 -18.05
N SER A 24 -11.95 5.48 -18.82
CA SER A 24 -10.56 5.06 -18.80
C SER A 24 -9.88 5.35 -17.46
N GLU A 25 -10.18 6.49 -16.86
CA GLU A 25 -9.70 6.84 -15.51
C GLU A 25 -10.22 5.86 -14.45
N ILE A 26 -11.51 5.53 -14.50
CA ILE A 26 -12.13 4.54 -13.62
C ILE A 26 -11.47 3.17 -13.82
N TYR A 27 -11.23 2.77 -15.06
CA TYR A 27 -10.59 1.49 -15.38
C TYR A 27 -9.18 1.44 -14.81
N ILE A 28 -8.38 2.48 -15.02
CA ILE A 28 -6.99 2.57 -14.51
C ILE A 28 -7.00 2.51 -12.98
N GLU A 29 -7.89 3.24 -12.33
CA GLU A 29 -8.01 3.25 -10.87
C GLU A 29 -8.40 1.86 -10.34
N ASN A 30 -9.33 1.17 -10.99
CA ASN A 30 -9.72 -0.19 -10.62
C ASN A 30 -8.56 -1.18 -10.78
N GLN A 31 -7.74 -1.04 -11.84
CA GLN A 31 -6.55 -1.86 -12.02
C GLN A 31 -5.53 -1.61 -10.90
N ARG A 32 -5.29 -0.35 -10.58
CA ARG A 32 -4.38 0.04 -9.50
C ARG A 32 -4.85 -0.49 -8.14
N MET A 33 -6.14 -0.42 -7.86
CA MET A 33 -6.74 -0.97 -6.63
C MET A 33 -6.54 -2.49 -6.55
N ASN A 34 -6.71 -3.20 -7.67
CA ASN A 34 -6.52 -4.64 -7.73
C ASN A 34 -5.06 -5.04 -7.50
N GLU A 35 -4.11 -4.35 -8.12
CA GLU A 35 -2.67 -4.55 -7.92
C GLU A 35 -2.26 -4.28 -6.48
N THR A 36 -2.78 -3.21 -5.89
CA THR A 36 -2.54 -2.87 -4.48
C THR A 36 -3.07 -3.96 -3.56
N GLN A 37 -4.26 -4.49 -3.82
CA GLN A 37 -4.84 -5.57 -3.03
C GLN A 37 -4.01 -6.84 -3.10
N GLN A 38 -3.53 -7.22 -4.27
CA GLN A 38 -2.64 -8.37 -4.45
C GLN A 38 -1.31 -8.17 -3.70
N LEU A 39 -0.77 -6.97 -3.71
CA LEU A 39 0.43 -6.65 -2.95
C LEU A 39 0.20 -6.77 -1.44
N ILE A 40 -0.91 -6.27 -0.92
CA ILE A 40 -1.28 -6.40 0.49
C ILE A 40 -1.36 -7.87 0.89
N GLU A 41 -2.01 -8.71 0.09
CA GLU A 41 -2.10 -10.16 0.35
C GLU A 41 -0.73 -10.83 0.37
N ALA A 42 0.14 -10.50 -0.57
CA ALA A 42 1.51 -11.01 -0.62
C ALA A 42 2.31 -10.60 0.63
N ILE A 43 2.20 -9.35 1.04
CA ILE A 43 2.86 -8.82 2.24
C ILE A 43 2.39 -9.56 3.49
N ILE A 44 1.08 -9.73 3.67
CA ILE A 44 0.50 -10.44 4.81
C ILE A 44 1.01 -11.87 4.86
N ASN A 45 1.00 -12.58 3.72
CA ASN A 45 1.53 -13.94 3.63
C ASN A 45 3.02 -14.00 4.02
N GLY A 46 3.81 -13.03 3.57
CA GLY A 46 5.22 -12.92 3.95
C GLY A 46 5.44 -12.71 5.45
N ILE A 47 4.61 -11.89 6.08
CA ILE A 47 4.63 -11.67 7.54
C ILE A 47 4.31 -12.96 8.28
N GLN A 48 3.23 -13.63 7.87
CA GLN A 48 2.75 -14.85 8.52
C GLN A 48 3.74 -16.01 8.39
N GLU A 49 4.44 -16.11 7.28
CA GLU A 49 5.46 -17.15 7.06
C GLU A 49 6.59 -17.12 8.09
N LYS A 50 6.95 -15.93 8.57
CA LYS A 50 7.95 -15.74 9.63
C LYS A 50 7.33 -15.48 11.00
N LYS A 51 6.05 -15.83 11.16
CA LYS A 51 5.31 -15.74 12.43
C LYS A 51 5.23 -14.33 13.00
N GLY A 52 5.21 -13.32 12.13
CA GLY A 52 4.90 -11.96 12.52
C GLY A 52 3.51 -11.89 13.16
N LYS A 53 3.35 -11.09 14.19
CA LYS A 53 2.15 -11.04 15.02
C LYS A 53 1.49 -9.68 14.95
N GLN A 54 0.24 -9.64 15.40
CA GLN A 54 -0.55 -8.43 15.57
C GLN A 54 -0.59 -7.57 14.29
N ILE A 55 -0.93 -8.19 13.18
CA ILE A 55 -0.99 -7.52 11.88
C ILE A 55 -2.22 -6.62 11.85
N VAL A 56 -2.00 -5.35 11.55
CA VAL A 56 -3.05 -4.35 11.35
C VAL A 56 -2.87 -3.71 9.98
N ILE A 57 -3.96 -3.59 9.24
CA ILE A 57 -4.04 -2.79 8.02
C ILE A 57 -4.76 -1.50 8.36
N ALA A 58 -4.11 -0.36 8.18
CA ALA A 58 -4.72 0.95 8.28
C ALA A 58 -5.07 1.45 6.88
N ASP A 59 -6.35 1.59 6.62
CA ASP A 59 -6.86 2.14 5.36
C ASP A 59 -6.93 3.66 5.46
N LEU A 60 -6.11 4.32 4.65
CA LEU A 60 -5.98 5.78 4.60
C LEU A 60 -6.61 6.38 3.33
N THR A 61 -7.32 5.59 2.54
CA THR A 61 -7.83 6.00 1.22
C THR A 61 -8.83 7.16 1.30
N ASP A 62 -9.60 7.25 2.37
CA ASP A 62 -10.59 8.31 2.59
C ASP A 62 -10.01 9.52 3.35
N ILE A 63 -8.73 9.49 3.69
CA ILE A 63 -8.04 10.58 4.35
C ILE A 63 -7.31 11.40 3.30
N GLY A 64 -7.60 12.70 3.20
CA GLY A 64 -6.90 13.61 2.30
C GLY A 64 -5.44 13.83 2.70
N GLU A 65 -4.58 14.06 1.72
CA GLU A 65 -3.18 14.46 1.92
C GLU A 65 -2.32 13.44 2.71
N THR A 66 -2.55 12.14 2.50
CA THR A 66 -1.69 11.09 3.04
C THR A 66 -0.57 10.72 2.06
N ILE A 67 0.55 10.23 2.61
CA ILE A 67 1.72 9.82 1.83
C ILE A 67 1.51 8.48 1.09
N CYS A 68 0.54 7.69 1.52
CA CYS A 68 0.20 6.40 0.93
C CYS A 68 -1.27 6.06 1.17
N ARG A 69 -1.75 4.98 0.56
CA ARG A 69 -3.13 4.50 0.72
C ARG A 69 -3.31 3.61 1.94
N TYR A 70 -2.30 2.80 2.26
CA TYR A 70 -2.37 1.82 3.34
C TYR A 70 -1.09 1.78 4.15
N PHE A 71 -1.22 1.64 5.45
CA PHE A 71 -0.16 1.11 6.30
C PHE A 71 -0.46 -0.34 6.61
N ILE A 72 0.57 -1.18 6.60
CA ILE A 72 0.53 -2.52 7.19
C ILE A 72 1.52 -2.52 8.33
N ILE A 73 1.04 -2.85 9.52
CA ILE A 73 1.81 -2.80 10.75
C ILE A 73 1.82 -4.19 11.37
N CYS A 74 2.97 -4.66 11.74
CA CYS A 74 3.13 -5.94 12.45
C CYS A 74 4.31 -5.89 13.40
N GLN A 75 4.53 -6.95 14.13
CA GLN A 75 5.62 -7.03 15.08
C GLN A 75 6.30 -8.40 15.10
N GLY A 76 7.58 -8.37 15.48
CA GLY A 76 8.38 -9.53 15.83
C GLY A 76 8.95 -9.37 17.22
N ASN A 77 9.35 -10.45 17.87
CA ASN A 77 9.78 -10.46 19.27
C ASN A 77 11.28 -10.20 19.47
N SER A 78 12.04 -10.18 18.38
CA SER A 78 13.48 -9.92 18.43
C SER A 78 13.92 -9.17 17.17
N PRO A 79 15.07 -8.47 17.21
CA PRO A 79 15.61 -7.86 15.99
C PRO A 79 15.82 -8.86 14.86
N ALA A 80 16.26 -10.07 15.15
CA ALA A 80 16.44 -11.13 14.16
C ALA A 80 15.13 -11.52 13.51
N GLN A 81 14.03 -11.62 14.28
CA GLN A 81 12.72 -11.93 13.74
C GLN A 81 12.17 -10.74 12.91
N VAL A 82 12.35 -9.51 13.36
CA VAL A 82 11.97 -8.32 12.60
C VAL A 82 12.67 -8.30 11.24
N GLN A 83 13.97 -8.56 11.19
CA GLN A 83 14.72 -8.69 9.93
C GLN A 83 14.17 -9.81 9.05
N ALA A 84 13.93 -10.99 9.63
CA ALA A 84 13.41 -12.14 8.89
C ALA A 84 12.03 -11.87 8.31
N ILE A 85 11.15 -11.19 9.05
CA ILE A 85 9.84 -10.76 8.57
C ILE A 85 9.99 -9.79 7.39
N ALA A 86 10.84 -8.77 7.53
CA ALA A 86 11.07 -7.79 6.46
C ALA A 86 11.61 -8.44 5.18
N GLU A 87 12.57 -9.35 5.30
CA GLU A 87 13.11 -10.11 4.16
C GLU A 87 12.02 -10.99 3.51
N SER A 88 11.21 -11.66 4.32
CA SER A 88 10.11 -12.49 3.84
C SER A 88 9.05 -11.67 3.09
N ILE A 89 8.74 -10.48 3.57
CA ILE A 89 7.86 -9.53 2.87
C ILE A 89 8.43 -9.18 1.50
N GLY A 90 9.71 -8.81 1.45
CA GLY A 90 10.40 -8.47 0.22
C GLY A 90 10.38 -9.61 -0.80
N ASP A 91 10.63 -10.83 -0.36
CA ASP A 91 10.59 -12.03 -1.20
C ASP A 91 9.18 -12.31 -1.72
N ALA A 92 8.17 -12.26 -0.85
CA ALA A 92 6.78 -12.51 -1.24
C ALA A 92 6.27 -11.47 -2.25
N ALA A 93 6.55 -10.19 -2.03
CA ALA A 93 6.16 -9.11 -2.93
C ALA A 93 6.85 -9.25 -4.30
N ARG A 94 8.13 -9.61 -4.32
CA ARG A 94 8.88 -9.83 -5.57
C ARG A 94 8.35 -11.02 -6.35
N LEU A 95 8.15 -12.16 -5.68
CA LEU A 95 7.76 -13.40 -6.33
C LEU A 95 6.31 -13.38 -6.83
N LYS A 96 5.39 -12.80 -6.06
CA LYS A 96 3.96 -12.81 -6.37
C LYS A 96 3.50 -11.60 -7.18
N CYS A 97 4.11 -10.44 -6.97
CA CYS A 97 3.66 -9.18 -7.56
C CYS A 97 4.75 -8.48 -8.40
N GLN A 98 5.96 -9.04 -8.47
CA GLN A 98 7.13 -8.40 -9.10
C GLN A 98 7.36 -6.98 -8.56
N ALA A 99 6.98 -6.76 -7.30
CA ALA A 99 7.10 -5.48 -6.63
C ALA A 99 8.39 -5.42 -5.81
N LYS A 100 9.07 -4.27 -5.91
CA LYS A 100 10.23 -3.94 -5.09
C LYS A 100 9.94 -2.66 -4.31
N PRO A 101 10.34 -2.57 -3.03
CA PRO A 101 10.20 -1.32 -2.32
C PRO A 101 11.10 -0.24 -2.91
N VAL A 102 10.62 0.99 -2.96
CA VAL A 102 11.42 2.15 -3.39
C VAL A 102 12.39 2.60 -2.30
N ALA A 103 12.12 2.27 -1.05
CA ALA A 103 12.98 2.54 0.08
C ALA A 103 12.75 1.49 1.18
N VAL A 104 13.82 1.14 1.89
CA VAL A 104 13.78 0.29 3.08
C VAL A 104 14.70 0.93 4.12
N ASP A 105 14.16 1.24 5.30
CA ASP A 105 14.90 1.82 6.41
C ASP A 105 14.79 0.95 7.67
N GLY A 106 15.83 0.97 8.48
CA GLY A 106 15.84 0.37 9.81
C GLY A 106 16.33 -1.08 9.90
N MET A 107 16.76 -1.68 8.81
CA MET A 107 17.22 -3.08 8.81
C MET A 107 18.39 -3.35 9.74
N LYS A 108 19.26 -2.38 9.96
CA LYS A 108 20.48 -2.57 10.77
C LYS A 108 20.16 -2.81 12.25
N ASN A 109 19.34 -1.96 12.84
CA ASN A 109 18.94 -2.07 14.25
C ASN A 109 17.73 -2.99 14.44
N ALA A 110 16.90 -3.08 13.43
CA ALA A 110 15.70 -3.91 13.38
C ALA A 110 14.76 -3.76 14.59
N GLU A 111 14.63 -2.53 15.08
CA GLU A 111 13.63 -2.14 16.06
C GLU A 111 12.36 -1.66 15.38
N TRP A 112 12.54 -1.03 14.23
CA TRP A 112 11.48 -0.56 13.35
C TRP A 112 12.01 -0.57 11.91
N VAL A 113 11.50 -1.49 11.10
CA VAL A 113 11.79 -1.54 9.66
C VAL A 113 10.59 -0.99 8.90
N ALA A 114 10.83 0.03 8.07
CA ALA A 114 9.84 0.59 7.17
C ALA A 114 10.17 0.23 5.72
N MET A 115 9.20 -0.30 4.99
CA MET A 115 9.33 -0.69 3.58
C MET A 115 8.30 0.07 2.76
N ASP A 116 8.76 0.93 1.88
CA ASP A 116 7.91 1.81 1.07
C ASP A 116 7.62 1.20 -0.30
N TYR A 117 6.37 0.81 -0.54
CA TYR A 117 5.86 0.32 -1.82
C TYR A 117 4.97 1.37 -2.53
N ILE A 118 5.07 2.63 -2.19
CA ILE A 118 4.31 3.77 -2.74
C ILE A 118 2.86 3.80 -2.22
N ASP A 119 1.99 2.90 -2.66
CA ASP A 119 0.60 2.82 -2.19
C ASP A 119 0.47 2.16 -0.81
N VAL A 120 1.47 1.38 -0.43
CA VAL A 120 1.53 0.65 0.84
C VAL A 120 2.88 0.89 1.49
N ILE A 121 2.87 1.30 2.73
CA ILE A 121 4.07 1.33 3.56
C ILE A 121 3.92 0.27 4.66
N VAL A 122 4.88 -0.63 4.72
CA VAL A 122 4.91 -1.70 5.73
C VAL A 122 5.82 -1.30 6.88
N HIS A 123 5.33 -1.51 8.09
CA HIS A 123 6.07 -1.24 9.32
C HIS A 123 6.19 -2.51 10.14
N VAL A 124 7.42 -2.96 10.35
CA VAL A 124 7.73 -4.13 11.18
C VAL A 124 8.43 -3.66 12.43
N PHE A 125 7.83 -3.87 13.59
CA PHE A 125 8.29 -3.32 14.87
C PHE A 125 8.69 -4.40 15.86
N LEU A 126 9.56 -4.03 16.78
CA LEU A 126 9.55 -4.62 18.12
C LEU A 126 8.34 -4.10 18.90
N PRO A 127 7.75 -4.91 19.82
CA PRO A 127 6.55 -4.49 20.53
C PRO A 127 6.69 -3.17 21.31
N GLN A 128 7.82 -2.95 21.95
CA GLN A 128 8.07 -1.70 22.70
C GLN A 128 8.12 -0.48 21.79
N THR A 129 8.80 -0.60 20.66
CA THR A 129 8.92 0.48 19.67
C THR A 129 7.56 0.81 19.07
N ARG A 130 6.76 -0.22 18.74
CA ARG A 130 5.40 -0.06 18.24
C ARG A 130 4.52 0.73 19.23
N GLY A 131 4.55 0.34 20.51
CA GLY A 131 3.78 1.01 21.54
C GLY A 131 4.21 2.46 21.76
N PHE A 132 5.49 2.73 21.68
CA PHE A 132 6.03 4.08 21.86
C PHE A 132 5.58 5.05 20.78
N TYR A 133 5.69 4.65 19.50
CA TYR A 133 5.35 5.51 18.37
C TYR A 133 3.87 5.50 18.02
N ASP A 134 3.18 4.40 18.24
CA ASP A 134 1.72 4.25 18.07
C ASP A 134 1.21 4.81 16.72
N ILE A 135 1.89 4.49 15.62
CA ILE A 135 1.60 5.06 14.31
C ILE A 135 0.24 4.64 13.75
N GLU A 136 -0.31 3.52 14.17
CA GLU A 136 -1.62 3.04 13.75
C GLU A 136 -2.77 3.95 14.19
N HIS A 137 -2.54 4.79 15.21
CA HIS A 137 -3.50 5.76 15.72
C HIS A 137 -3.17 7.21 15.36
N LEU A 138 -2.27 7.44 14.39
CA LEU A 138 -1.94 8.81 13.92
C LEU A 138 -3.13 9.52 13.27
N TRP A 139 -3.99 8.77 12.60
CA TRP A 139 -5.17 9.31 11.92
C TRP A 139 -6.43 8.74 12.58
N ALA A 140 -7.22 9.59 13.21
CA ALA A 140 -8.45 9.19 13.90
C ALA A 140 -9.49 8.55 12.96
N ASP A 141 -9.50 8.96 11.69
CA ASP A 141 -10.47 8.51 10.69
C ASP A 141 -9.99 7.30 9.88
N ALA A 142 -8.80 6.78 10.15
CA ALA A 142 -8.31 5.58 9.50
C ALA A 142 -9.15 4.36 9.90
N GLN A 143 -9.50 3.53 8.92
CA GLN A 143 -10.16 2.26 9.17
C GLN A 143 -9.09 1.20 9.45
N LEU A 144 -9.11 0.63 10.64
CA LEU A 144 -8.17 -0.40 11.07
C LEU A 144 -8.80 -1.78 10.91
N THR A 145 -8.10 -2.67 10.25
CA THR A 145 -8.46 -4.09 10.14
C THR A 145 -7.38 -4.93 10.80
N GLU A 146 -7.75 -5.69 11.79
CA GLU A 146 -6.87 -6.65 12.45
C GLU A 146 -6.89 -7.98 11.70
N ILE A 147 -5.71 -8.52 11.42
CA ILE A 147 -5.57 -9.86 10.85
C ILE A 147 -5.22 -10.82 11.98
N PRO A 148 -6.03 -11.88 12.19
CA PRO A 148 -5.76 -12.85 13.25
C PRO A 148 -4.38 -13.48 13.13
N ASP A 149 -3.72 -13.66 14.27
CA ASP A 149 -2.46 -14.38 14.33
C ASP A 149 -2.65 -15.84 13.91
N LEU A 150 -1.70 -16.38 13.17
CA LEU A 150 -1.63 -17.80 12.89
C LEU A 150 -0.87 -18.51 14.00
N ASP A 151 -1.35 -19.66 14.38
CA ASP A 151 -0.71 -20.53 15.39
C ASP A 151 0.55 -21.22 14.86
#